data_16b544db3c3a46cde056996f76174eb6
#
_entry.id   16b544db3c3a46cde056996f76174eb6
#
_cell.length_a   1.000
_cell.length_b   1.000
_cell.length_c   1.000
_cell.angle_alpha   90.00
_cell.angle_beta   90.00
_cell.angle_gamma   90.00
#
_symmetry.space_group_name_H-M   'P 1'
#
loop_
_entity.id
_entity.type
_entity.pdbx_description
1 polymer ?
#
loop_
_entity_poly.entity_id
_entity_poly.type
_entity_poly.pdbx_seq_one_letter_code
_entity_poly.pdbx_strand_id
1 'polypeptide(L)'
;MNPEQYLRLVQHDLDTLALLAKAAAGRTPPEDVSDWKCTLMFYMACVYVKALARSRQKDLQDHYNLRQWLNTTKDLLAITKPYRRLEERSRDARYEGRRFGGQELGEARSWFLQVRDHLVQLLEAAGVRAAPGVDPGPHL
;
A
#
# COMPACT_ATOMS: atom_id res chain seq x y z
N MET A 1 -2.61 -9.24 15.68
CA MET A 1 -3.64 -9.37 14.65
C MET A 1 -3.36 -10.59 13.78
N ASN A 2 -4.40 -11.30 13.33
CA ASN A 2 -4.24 -12.38 12.36
C ASN A 2 -4.18 -11.81 10.92
N PRO A 3 -3.79 -12.62 9.90
CA PRO A 3 -3.70 -12.12 8.53
C PRO A 3 -4.99 -11.50 8.01
N GLU A 4 -6.14 -12.08 8.30
CA GLU A 4 -7.45 -11.58 7.84
C GLU A 4 -7.79 -10.23 8.44
N GLN A 5 -7.38 -9.96 9.67
CA GLN A 5 -7.55 -8.65 10.30
C GLN A 5 -6.74 -7.58 9.59
N TYR A 6 -5.51 -7.89 9.20
CA TYR A 6 -4.70 -6.98 8.37
C TYR A 6 -5.36 -6.70 7.03
N LEU A 7 -5.92 -7.73 6.37
CA LEU A 7 -6.59 -7.52 5.08
C LEU A 7 -7.84 -6.64 5.20
N ARG A 8 -8.54 -6.68 6.33
CA ARG A 8 -9.64 -5.74 6.59
C ARG A 8 -9.15 -4.30 6.73
N LEU A 9 -7.95 -4.09 7.26
CA LEU A 9 -7.35 -2.74 7.32
C LEU A 9 -7.04 -2.21 5.91
N VAL A 10 -6.64 -3.05 4.98
CA VAL A 10 -6.44 -2.62 3.58
C VAL A 10 -7.73 -2.06 3.01
N GLN A 11 -8.85 -2.75 3.21
CA GLN A 11 -10.15 -2.27 2.75
C GLN A 11 -10.53 -0.95 3.44
N HIS A 12 -10.30 -0.85 4.73
CA HIS A 12 -10.55 0.40 5.47
C HIS A 12 -9.72 1.56 4.91
N ASP A 13 -8.45 1.35 4.60
CA ASP A 13 -7.60 2.39 4.02
C ASP A 13 -8.07 2.79 2.62
N LEU A 14 -8.55 1.84 1.83
CA LEU A 14 -9.14 2.14 0.52
C LEU A 14 -10.41 2.99 0.66
N ASP A 15 -11.28 2.64 1.61
CA ASP A 15 -12.51 3.40 1.87
C ASP A 15 -12.17 4.83 2.33
N THR A 16 -11.13 4.99 3.15
CA THR A 16 -10.63 6.29 3.58
C THR A 16 -10.11 7.10 2.39
N LEU A 17 -9.36 6.46 1.49
CA LEU A 17 -8.88 7.10 0.27
C LEU A 17 -10.05 7.58 -0.61
N ALA A 18 -11.09 6.77 -0.75
CA ALA A 18 -12.28 7.14 -1.53
C ALA A 18 -12.99 8.35 -0.92
N LEU A 19 -13.16 8.39 0.40
CA LEU A 19 -13.76 9.52 1.11
C LEU A 19 -12.93 10.80 0.93
N LEU A 20 -11.61 10.69 1.06
CA LEU A 20 -10.70 11.82 0.91
C LEU A 20 -10.75 12.38 -0.50
N ALA A 21 -10.68 11.51 -1.52
CA ALA A 21 -10.72 11.91 -2.92
C ALA A 21 -12.03 12.61 -3.26
N LYS A 22 -13.15 12.09 -2.78
CA LYS A 22 -14.48 12.69 -3.00
C LYS A 22 -14.60 14.07 -2.33
N ALA A 23 -14.16 14.17 -1.08
CA ALA A 23 -14.22 15.43 -0.33
C ALA A 23 -13.34 16.50 -0.99
N ALA A 24 -12.13 16.14 -1.43
CA ALA A 24 -11.21 17.06 -2.08
C ALA A 24 -11.74 17.54 -3.42
N ALA A 25 -12.31 16.64 -4.23
CA ALA A 25 -12.89 16.99 -5.53
C ALA A 25 -14.12 17.87 -5.42
N GLY A 26 -14.86 17.81 -4.32
CA GLY A 26 -16.06 18.62 -4.07
C GLY A 26 -15.78 20.06 -3.63
N ARG A 27 -14.52 20.41 -3.36
CA ARG A 27 -14.14 21.77 -2.97
C ARG A 27 -13.98 22.67 -4.20
N THR A 28 -14.13 23.97 -3.99
CA THR A 28 -13.98 24.98 -5.04
C THR A 28 -12.92 26.00 -4.62
N PRO A 29 -11.70 26.02 -5.22
CA PRO A 29 -11.21 25.03 -6.18
C PRO A 29 -10.97 23.65 -5.53
N PRO A 30 -10.86 22.57 -6.33
CA PRO A 30 -10.55 21.25 -5.78
C PRO A 30 -9.25 21.25 -4.98
N GLU A 31 -9.24 20.53 -3.87
CA GLU A 31 -8.06 20.39 -3.00
C GLU A 31 -7.09 19.36 -3.59
N ASP A 32 -5.80 19.67 -3.59
CA ASP A 32 -4.77 18.71 -3.97
C ASP A 32 -4.37 17.88 -2.76
N VAL A 33 -4.80 16.63 -2.74
CA VAL A 33 -4.48 15.64 -1.69
C VAL A 33 -3.61 14.50 -2.21
N SER A 34 -2.86 14.75 -3.28
CA SER A 34 -2.00 13.72 -3.90
C SER A 34 -0.95 13.17 -2.95
N ASP A 35 -0.48 13.97 -1.99
CA ASP A 35 0.40 13.51 -0.91
C ASP A 35 -0.26 12.42 -0.06
N TRP A 36 -1.50 12.62 0.34
CA TRP A 36 -2.26 11.63 1.11
C TRP A 36 -2.59 10.39 0.28
N LYS A 37 -2.86 10.55 -1.01
CA LYS A 37 -3.11 9.42 -1.90
C LYS A 37 -1.89 8.48 -1.97
N CYS A 38 -0.69 9.04 -2.16
CA CYS A 38 0.54 8.26 -2.14
C CYS A 38 0.81 7.63 -0.77
N THR A 39 0.57 8.37 0.30
CA THR A 39 0.75 7.87 1.67
C THR A 39 -0.15 6.69 1.98
N LEU A 40 -1.43 6.77 1.62
CA LEU A 40 -2.38 5.67 1.85
C LEU A 40 -2.06 4.44 1.00
N MET A 41 -1.62 4.62 -0.25
CA MET A 41 -1.17 3.49 -1.08
C MET A 41 0.00 2.75 -0.43
N PHE A 42 0.97 3.49 0.11
CA PHE A 42 2.09 2.87 0.82
C PHE A 42 1.62 2.14 2.08
N TYR A 43 0.73 2.73 2.85
CA TYR A 43 0.20 2.07 4.06
C TYR A 43 -0.55 0.78 3.72
N MET A 44 -1.33 0.77 2.64
CA MET A 44 -1.96 -0.46 2.17
C MET A 44 -0.92 -1.53 1.80
N ALA A 45 0.16 -1.14 1.11
CA ALA A 45 1.25 -2.06 0.79
C ALA A 45 1.90 -2.63 2.06
N CYS A 46 2.17 -1.79 3.06
CA CYS A 46 2.71 -2.23 4.36
C CYS A 46 1.79 -3.26 5.02
N VAL A 47 0.49 -3.04 4.98
CA VAL A 47 -0.49 -3.94 5.62
C VAL A 47 -0.53 -5.29 4.92
N TYR A 48 -0.44 -5.33 3.57
CA TYR A 48 -0.29 -6.60 2.85
C TYR A 48 0.97 -7.37 3.27
N VAL A 49 2.11 -6.66 3.39
CA VAL A 49 3.35 -7.28 3.84
C VAL A 49 3.20 -7.85 5.25
N LYS A 50 2.59 -7.09 6.16
CA LYS A 50 2.32 -7.55 7.53
C LYS A 50 1.40 -8.76 7.57
N ALA A 51 0.38 -8.81 6.71
CA ALA A 51 -0.52 -9.96 6.62
C ALA A 51 0.25 -11.23 6.23
N LEU A 52 1.12 -11.13 5.21
CA LEU A 52 1.94 -12.27 4.81
C LEU A 52 2.92 -12.68 5.90
N ALA A 53 3.60 -11.71 6.51
CA ALA A 53 4.51 -11.97 7.63
C ALA A 53 3.80 -12.73 8.75
N ARG A 54 2.59 -12.29 9.09
CA ARG A 54 1.80 -12.94 10.13
C ARG A 54 1.37 -14.36 9.76
N SER A 55 1.06 -14.61 8.50
CA SER A 55 0.79 -15.97 8.01
C SER A 55 1.99 -16.90 8.17
N ARG A 56 3.19 -16.34 8.23
CA ARG A 56 4.46 -17.04 8.46
C ARG A 56 4.95 -16.92 9.91
N GLN A 57 4.05 -16.56 10.82
CA GLN A 57 4.31 -16.44 12.26
C GLN A 57 5.37 -15.39 12.60
N LYS A 58 5.48 -14.33 11.80
CA LYS A 58 6.34 -13.19 12.06
C LYS A 58 5.49 -11.98 12.43
N ASP A 59 5.97 -11.22 13.42
CA ASP A 59 5.32 -9.99 13.86
C ASP A 59 6.27 -8.81 13.58
N LEU A 60 6.10 -8.17 12.44
CA LEU A 60 6.95 -7.08 11.98
C LEU A 60 6.19 -5.76 12.15
N GLN A 61 6.60 -4.93 13.10
CA GLN A 61 5.87 -3.73 13.48
C GLN A 61 6.41 -2.45 12.85
N ASP A 62 7.71 -2.35 12.62
CA ASP A 62 8.32 -1.13 12.10
C ASP A 62 8.78 -1.28 10.65
N HIS A 63 8.97 -0.14 9.99
CA HIS A 63 9.35 -0.10 8.58
C HIS A 63 10.74 -0.70 8.33
N TYR A 64 11.66 -0.56 9.28
CA TYR A 64 12.99 -1.14 9.15
C TYR A 64 12.92 -2.67 9.06
N ASN A 65 12.18 -3.31 9.95
CA ASN A 65 12.03 -4.76 9.97
C ASN A 65 11.27 -5.27 8.74
N LEU A 66 10.27 -4.53 8.28
CA LEU A 66 9.57 -4.84 7.02
C LEU A 66 10.53 -4.84 5.83
N ARG A 67 11.36 -3.79 5.70
CA ARG A 67 12.34 -3.71 4.61
C ARG A 67 13.35 -4.83 4.67
N GLN A 68 13.88 -5.12 5.86
CA GLN A 68 14.87 -6.19 6.03
C GLN A 68 14.28 -7.55 5.62
N TRP A 69 13.06 -7.82 6.03
CA TRP A 69 12.40 -9.06 5.69
C TRP A 69 12.16 -9.20 4.19
N LEU A 70 11.72 -8.15 3.53
CA LEU A 70 11.56 -8.12 2.07
C LEU A 70 12.90 -8.35 1.35
N ASN A 71 13.97 -7.72 1.81
CA ASN A 71 15.28 -7.79 1.17
C ASN A 71 15.98 -9.15 1.38
N THR A 72 15.59 -9.92 2.38
CA THR A 72 16.25 -11.18 2.75
C THR A 72 15.38 -12.42 2.56
N THR A 73 14.15 -12.27 2.09
CA THR A 73 13.21 -13.37 1.87
C THR A 73 13.10 -13.66 0.37
N LYS A 74 13.50 -14.86 -0.04
CA LYS A 74 13.68 -15.23 -1.45
C LYS A 74 12.46 -14.96 -2.32
N ASP A 75 11.27 -15.36 -1.87
CA ASP A 75 10.04 -15.21 -2.66
C ASP A 75 9.44 -13.79 -2.59
N LEU A 76 10.10 -12.86 -1.90
CA LEU A 76 9.71 -11.45 -1.83
C LEU A 76 10.65 -10.51 -2.58
N LEU A 77 11.76 -11.03 -3.11
CA LEU A 77 12.75 -10.20 -3.81
C LEU A 77 12.15 -9.48 -5.03
N ALA A 78 11.18 -10.09 -5.69
CA ALA A 78 10.54 -9.52 -6.87
C ALA A 78 9.80 -8.21 -6.59
N ILE A 79 9.36 -7.97 -5.35
CA ILE A 79 8.60 -6.78 -4.99
C ILE A 79 9.38 -5.75 -4.18
N THR A 80 10.65 -6.01 -3.87
CA THR A 80 11.46 -5.07 -3.08
C THR A 80 11.60 -3.72 -3.77
N LYS A 81 11.78 -3.69 -5.08
CA LYS A 81 11.95 -2.46 -5.83
C LYS A 81 10.68 -1.61 -5.90
N PRO A 82 9.51 -2.14 -6.33
CA PRO A 82 8.28 -1.35 -6.32
C PRO A 82 7.87 -0.93 -4.91
N TYR A 83 8.07 -1.78 -3.90
CA TYR A 83 7.80 -1.42 -2.50
C TYR A 83 8.66 -0.24 -2.06
N ARG A 84 9.97 -0.27 -2.34
CA ARG A 84 10.90 0.80 -1.97
C ARG A 84 10.53 2.12 -2.65
N ARG A 85 10.19 2.08 -3.94
CA ARG A 85 9.79 3.28 -4.69
C ARG A 85 8.52 3.90 -4.10
N LEU A 86 7.56 3.07 -3.75
CA LEU A 86 6.33 3.52 -3.11
C LEU A 86 6.61 4.13 -1.73
N GLU A 87 7.50 3.52 -0.95
CA GLU A 87 7.93 4.05 0.33
C GLU A 87 8.61 5.41 0.19
N GLU A 88 9.53 5.56 -0.76
CA GLU A 88 10.25 6.82 -1.01
C GLU A 88 9.27 7.94 -1.38
N ARG A 89 8.31 7.67 -2.26
CA ARG A 89 7.30 8.65 -2.65
C ARG A 89 6.41 9.05 -1.47
N SER A 90 6.03 8.10 -0.65
CA SER A 90 5.29 8.35 0.59
C SER A 90 6.09 9.21 1.58
N ARG A 91 7.40 9.01 1.67
CA ARG A 91 8.26 9.84 2.54
C ARG A 91 8.35 11.27 2.04
N ASP A 92 8.50 11.48 0.73
CA ASP A 92 8.49 12.81 0.13
C ASP A 92 7.17 13.53 0.43
N ALA A 93 6.05 12.81 0.36
CA ALA A 93 4.74 13.35 0.70
C ALA A 93 4.64 13.76 2.17
N ARG A 94 5.07 12.87 3.08
CA ARG A 94 4.88 13.07 4.53
C ARG A 94 5.84 14.08 5.14
N TYR A 95 7.10 14.07 4.70
CA TYR A 95 8.15 14.86 5.35
C TYR A 95 8.51 16.13 4.58
N GLU A 96 8.26 16.17 3.28
CA GLU A 96 8.56 17.33 2.45
C GLU A 96 7.32 18.03 1.91
N GLY A 97 6.13 17.50 2.19
CA GLY A 97 4.86 18.07 1.74
C GLY A 97 4.71 18.07 0.21
N ARG A 98 5.40 17.16 -0.47
CA ARG A 98 5.38 17.11 -1.93
C ARG A 98 4.02 16.70 -2.46
N ARG A 99 3.56 17.40 -3.49
CA ARG A 99 2.36 17.05 -4.27
C ARG A 99 2.77 16.35 -5.57
N PHE A 100 1.88 15.57 -6.13
CA PHE A 100 2.17 14.73 -7.29
C PHE A 100 1.14 14.95 -8.40
N GLY A 101 1.60 14.91 -9.66
CA GLY A 101 0.71 14.94 -10.82
C GLY A 101 0.11 13.56 -11.12
N GLY A 102 -0.76 13.53 -12.12
CA GLY A 102 -1.46 12.30 -12.54
C GLY A 102 -0.52 11.19 -12.97
N GLN A 103 0.58 11.52 -13.65
CA GLN A 103 1.57 10.53 -14.05
C GLN A 103 2.26 9.90 -12.85
N GLU A 104 2.66 10.70 -11.87
CA GLU A 104 3.31 10.22 -10.65
C GLU A 104 2.36 9.36 -9.79
N LEU A 105 1.09 9.72 -9.72
CA LEU A 105 0.06 8.91 -9.06
C LEU A 105 -0.16 7.59 -9.78
N GLY A 106 -0.17 7.60 -11.11
CA GLY A 106 -0.26 6.39 -11.93
C GLY A 106 0.92 5.44 -11.73
N GLU A 107 2.13 5.97 -11.61
CA GLU A 107 3.32 5.19 -11.27
C GLU A 107 3.19 4.54 -9.89
N ALA A 108 2.77 5.32 -8.89
CA ALA A 108 2.57 4.81 -7.54
C ALA A 108 1.50 3.70 -7.52
N ARG A 109 0.42 3.87 -8.26
CA ARG A 109 -0.59 2.83 -8.45
C ARG A 109 0.02 1.56 -9.03
N SER A 110 0.84 1.68 -10.08
CA SER A 110 1.51 0.54 -10.72
C SER A 110 2.38 -0.22 -9.72
N TRP A 111 3.18 0.49 -8.92
CA TRP A 111 4.01 -0.15 -7.89
C TRP A 111 3.16 -0.83 -6.82
N PHE A 112 2.09 -0.19 -6.38
CA PHE A 112 1.16 -0.77 -5.43
C PHE A 112 0.55 -2.07 -5.96
N LEU A 113 0.08 -2.07 -7.22
CA LEU A 113 -0.53 -3.26 -7.83
C LEU A 113 0.47 -4.42 -7.97
N GLN A 114 1.72 -4.13 -8.30
CA GLN A 114 2.77 -5.15 -8.35
C GLN A 114 2.98 -5.80 -6.98
N VAL A 115 3.05 -4.99 -5.93
CA VAL A 115 3.19 -5.48 -4.55
C VAL A 115 1.96 -6.28 -4.14
N ARG A 116 0.78 -5.74 -4.35
CA ARG A 116 -0.50 -6.38 -4.01
C ARG A 116 -0.63 -7.74 -4.67
N ASP A 117 -0.45 -7.79 -5.99
CA ASP A 117 -0.70 -9.01 -6.77
C ASP A 117 0.22 -10.14 -6.33
N HIS A 118 1.49 -9.83 -6.10
CA HIS A 118 2.46 -10.82 -5.63
C HIS A 118 2.11 -11.32 -4.23
N LEU A 119 1.78 -10.41 -3.32
CA LEU A 119 1.45 -10.77 -1.94
C LEU A 119 0.13 -11.52 -1.82
N VAL A 120 -0.87 -11.17 -2.61
CA VAL A 120 -2.15 -11.89 -2.65
C VAL A 120 -1.93 -13.34 -3.10
N GLN A 121 -1.11 -13.57 -4.12
CA GLN A 121 -0.77 -14.94 -4.54
C GLN A 121 -0.14 -15.76 -3.41
N LEU A 122 0.81 -15.17 -2.69
CA LEU A 122 1.48 -15.86 -1.58
C LEU A 122 0.53 -16.10 -0.39
N LEU A 123 -0.35 -15.15 -0.11
CA LEU A 123 -1.36 -15.29 0.94
C LEU A 123 -2.35 -16.43 0.60
N GLU A 124 -2.85 -16.47 -0.64
CA GLU A 124 -3.76 -17.52 -1.07
C GLU A 124 -3.08 -18.90 -1.02
N ALA A 125 -1.81 -18.98 -1.44
CA ALA A 125 -1.04 -20.22 -1.32
C ALA A 125 -0.85 -20.65 0.13
N ALA A 126 -0.86 -19.71 1.07
CA ALA A 126 -0.78 -19.98 2.52
C ALA A 126 -2.15 -20.27 3.15
N GLY A 127 -3.22 -20.33 2.35
CA GLY A 127 -4.58 -20.59 2.83
C GLY A 127 -5.29 -19.38 3.45
N VAL A 128 -4.73 -18.18 3.29
CA VAL A 128 -5.37 -16.95 3.75
C VAL A 128 -6.31 -16.47 2.66
N ARG A 129 -7.60 -16.31 2.98
CA ARG A 129 -8.57 -15.72 2.06
C ARG A 129 -8.31 -14.23 1.93
N ALA A 130 -7.62 -13.85 0.86
CA ALA A 130 -7.56 -12.46 0.46
C ALA A 130 -8.91 -12.05 -0.10
N ALA A 131 -9.46 -10.94 0.36
CA ALA A 131 -10.56 -10.28 -0.32
C ALA A 131 -10.12 -9.95 -1.77
N PRO A 132 -11.04 -9.78 -2.73
CA PRO A 132 -10.69 -9.31 -4.08
C PRO A 132 -9.72 -8.14 -3.97
N GLY A 133 -8.67 -8.16 -4.76
CA GLY A 133 -7.59 -7.20 -4.66
C GLY A 133 -8.10 -5.77 -4.78
N VAL A 134 -7.80 -4.93 -3.78
CA VAL A 134 -8.18 -3.52 -3.81
C VAL A 134 -7.39 -2.76 -4.89
N ASP A 135 -8.05 -1.84 -5.57
CA ASP A 135 -7.43 -0.98 -6.58
C ASP A 135 -7.71 0.49 -6.25
N PRO A 136 -6.68 1.30 -5.96
CA PRO A 136 -6.87 2.71 -5.66
C PRO A 136 -7.17 3.55 -6.91
N GLY A 137 -7.04 3.00 -8.11
CA GLY A 137 -7.14 3.74 -9.38
C GLY A 137 -8.35 4.65 -9.51
N PRO A 138 -9.59 4.20 -9.20
CA PRO A 138 -10.77 5.06 -9.31
C PRO A 138 -10.75 6.28 -8.39
N HIS A 139 -9.88 6.32 -7.39
CA HIS A 139 -9.80 7.38 -6.39
C HIS A 139 -8.55 8.26 -6.56
N LEU A 140 -7.79 8.07 -7.60
CA LEU A 140 -6.63 8.88 -7.94
C LEU A 140 -6.99 9.93 -9.01
#